data_07e2b10f3f80a061747828f203b58f56
#
_entry.id   07e2b10f3f80a061747828f203b58f56
#
_cell.length_a   1.000
_cell.length_b   1.000
_cell.length_c   1.000
_cell.angle_alpha   90.00
_cell.angle_beta   90.00
_cell.angle_gamma   90.00
#
_symmetry.space_group_name_H-M   'P 1'
#
loop_
_entity.id
_entity.type
_entity.pdbx_description
1 polymer ?
#
loop_
_entity_poly.entity_id
_entity_poly.type
_entity_poly.pdbx_seq_one_letter_code
_entity_poly.pdbx_strand_id
1 'polypeptide(L)'
;MEHTPAAPTGQLHAVLVLAGSSGGIGTHVRSLAQGLSAHGLEVTVCGPAETDELYGFSGSGARFQPVEITPTPGPRTDAAAVGELRRAFARASLVHAHGLRAALLSDLALRTARAGTPLVVTSHHANLATGVERRLLRLMERRVAKNADLILGASSDLVARARSLGAADARLGPVAAPPLPAATAERSREAVRKELLGSKERADRPVVLAVGRLVPQKNFHLLLDAASGWRGGEEPLVLIAGEGPEQGALRGRIKSEKLRARLLGRRSDVRELLLAADLVVISSRWEARSLVAQEALRAGVPLVATAVGGLPELVGDAAVLVPPGDPTALAAAVSAVLADEGRRAELAAAGPVQAETWPDEAATVAQVLSVYDELTGER
;
A
#
# COMPACT_ATOMS: atom_id res chain seq x y z
N MET A 1 4.41 -36.90 -40.73
CA MET A 1 3.41 -35.85 -40.59
C MET A 1 3.51 -35.34 -39.19
N GLU A 2 4.35 -34.30 -38.99
CA GLU A 2 4.52 -33.63 -37.70
C GLU A 2 3.34 -32.71 -37.47
N HIS A 3 2.58 -33.00 -36.41
CA HIS A 3 1.59 -32.08 -35.89
C HIS A 3 2.30 -30.95 -35.15
N THR A 4 2.53 -29.84 -35.83
CA THR A 4 2.85 -28.58 -35.17
C THR A 4 1.61 -28.11 -34.41
N PRO A 5 1.68 -27.93 -33.09
CA PRO A 5 0.55 -27.35 -32.37
C PRO A 5 0.35 -25.91 -32.85
N ALA A 6 -0.86 -25.62 -33.31
CA ALA A 6 -1.26 -24.25 -33.67
C ALA A 6 -1.10 -23.35 -32.41
N ALA A 7 -0.30 -22.32 -32.53
CA ALA A 7 -0.21 -21.27 -31.52
C ALA A 7 -1.61 -20.68 -31.26
N PRO A 8 -1.97 -20.35 -30.02
CA PRO A 8 -3.25 -19.71 -29.73
C PRO A 8 -3.29 -18.34 -30.40
N THR A 9 -4.15 -18.19 -31.39
CA THR A 9 -4.35 -16.98 -32.21
C THR A 9 -5.25 -15.96 -31.52
N GLY A 10 -4.98 -15.61 -30.28
CA GLY A 10 -5.73 -14.59 -29.54
C GLY A 10 -4.83 -13.80 -28.60
N GLN A 11 -4.90 -12.47 -28.70
CA GLN A 11 -4.28 -11.57 -27.73
C GLN A 11 -4.81 -11.91 -26.33
N LEU A 12 -3.92 -12.11 -25.34
CA LEU A 12 -4.29 -12.43 -23.96
C LEU A 12 -5.09 -11.27 -23.36
N HIS A 13 -6.30 -11.55 -22.88
CA HIS A 13 -7.18 -10.56 -22.26
C HIS A 13 -7.17 -10.73 -20.73
N ALA A 14 -6.54 -9.80 -20.01
CA ALA A 14 -6.51 -9.75 -18.56
C ALA A 14 -7.59 -8.81 -18.02
N VAL A 15 -8.39 -9.28 -17.06
CA VAL A 15 -9.35 -8.43 -16.35
C VAL A 15 -8.88 -8.20 -14.94
N LEU A 16 -8.49 -6.95 -14.63
CA LEU A 16 -8.08 -6.51 -13.30
C LEU A 16 -9.30 -6.03 -12.53
N VAL A 17 -9.50 -6.49 -11.30
CA VAL A 17 -10.67 -6.12 -10.48
C VAL A 17 -10.21 -5.50 -9.17
N LEU A 18 -10.74 -4.32 -8.84
CA LEU A 18 -10.50 -3.67 -7.54
C LEU A 18 -11.80 -3.15 -6.93
N ALA A 19 -11.83 -3.10 -5.60
CA ALA A 19 -12.90 -2.41 -4.85
C ALA A 19 -12.55 -0.92 -4.68
N GLY A 20 -13.44 -0.14 -4.10
CA GLY A 20 -13.18 1.26 -3.76
C GLY A 20 -11.87 1.38 -2.99
N SER A 21 -10.96 2.19 -3.52
CA SER A 21 -9.61 2.38 -2.99
C SER A 21 -9.20 3.85 -3.08
N SER A 22 -8.68 4.39 -2.00
CA SER A 22 -8.10 5.74 -1.95
C SER A 22 -6.61 5.71 -1.58
N GLY A 23 -5.86 4.71 -2.06
CA GLY A 23 -4.46 4.52 -1.66
C GLY A 23 -3.66 3.66 -2.63
N GLY A 24 -2.60 3.03 -2.14
CA GLY A 24 -1.61 2.31 -2.93
C GLY A 24 -2.14 1.22 -3.86
N ILE A 25 -3.31 0.63 -3.58
CA ILE A 25 -3.90 -0.40 -4.46
C ILE A 25 -4.24 0.19 -5.82
N GLY A 26 -4.95 1.33 -5.87
CA GLY A 26 -5.32 1.96 -7.13
C GLY A 26 -4.09 2.38 -7.95
N THR A 27 -3.09 2.95 -7.29
CA THR A 27 -1.81 3.30 -7.93
C THR A 27 -1.11 2.06 -8.52
N HIS A 28 -1.06 0.96 -7.76
CA HIS A 28 -0.49 -0.30 -8.22
C HIS A 28 -1.25 -0.88 -9.41
N VAL A 29 -2.59 -0.93 -9.34
CA VAL A 29 -3.42 -1.43 -10.46
C VAL A 29 -3.24 -0.58 -11.72
N ARG A 30 -3.11 0.74 -11.58
CA ARG A 30 -2.81 1.62 -12.72
C ARG A 30 -1.45 1.31 -13.36
N SER A 31 -0.40 1.22 -12.55
CA SER A 31 0.95 0.88 -13.02
C SER A 31 0.94 -0.49 -13.72
N LEU A 32 0.28 -1.47 -13.13
CA LEU A 32 0.14 -2.81 -13.69
C LEU A 32 -0.64 -2.79 -15.01
N ALA A 33 -1.80 -2.09 -15.08
CA ALA A 33 -2.60 -1.97 -16.28
C ALA A 33 -1.82 -1.34 -17.44
N GLN A 34 -1.07 -0.27 -17.15
CA GLN A 34 -0.21 0.41 -18.11
C GLN A 34 0.91 -0.51 -18.61
N GLY A 35 1.61 -1.21 -17.70
CA GLY A 35 2.69 -2.12 -18.06
C GLY A 35 2.21 -3.30 -18.88
N LEU A 36 1.10 -3.95 -18.49
CA LEU A 36 0.52 -5.07 -19.23
C LEU A 36 0.05 -4.66 -20.65
N SER A 37 -0.60 -3.49 -20.76
CA SER A 37 -1.01 -2.95 -22.08
C SER A 37 0.20 -2.64 -22.96
N ALA A 38 1.28 -2.10 -22.40
CA ALA A 38 2.53 -1.85 -23.12
C ALA A 38 3.20 -3.14 -23.65
N HIS A 39 2.97 -4.28 -22.96
CA HIS A 39 3.40 -5.60 -23.42
C HIS A 39 2.41 -6.29 -24.36
N GLY A 40 1.40 -5.58 -24.86
CA GLY A 40 0.49 -6.06 -25.88
C GLY A 40 -0.70 -6.87 -25.37
N LEU A 41 -0.99 -6.88 -24.07
CA LEU A 41 -2.19 -7.52 -23.54
C LEU A 41 -3.42 -6.60 -23.75
N GLU A 42 -4.57 -7.21 -24.02
CA GLU A 42 -5.84 -6.52 -23.81
C GLU A 42 -6.12 -6.44 -22.31
N VAL A 43 -6.27 -5.24 -21.77
CA VAL A 43 -6.50 -5.05 -20.34
C VAL A 43 -7.83 -4.35 -20.10
N THR A 44 -8.66 -4.94 -19.23
CA THR A 44 -9.87 -4.29 -18.72
C THR A 44 -9.74 -4.13 -17.21
N VAL A 45 -9.97 -2.92 -16.70
CA VAL A 45 -10.03 -2.65 -15.27
C VAL A 45 -11.48 -2.52 -14.83
N CYS A 46 -11.90 -3.33 -13.86
CA CYS A 46 -13.25 -3.28 -13.27
C CYS A 46 -13.17 -2.74 -11.84
N GLY A 47 -13.93 -1.70 -11.54
CA GLY A 47 -13.99 -1.10 -10.21
C GLY A 47 -15.03 0.01 -10.12
N PRO A 48 -15.26 0.60 -8.92
CA PRO A 48 -16.16 1.74 -8.78
C PRO A 48 -15.77 2.91 -9.67
N ALA A 49 -16.76 3.62 -10.23
CA ALA A 49 -16.53 4.71 -11.18
C ALA A 49 -15.56 5.78 -10.63
N GLU A 50 -15.68 6.12 -9.35
CA GLU A 50 -14.79 7.06 -8.66
C GLU A 50 -13.30 6.67 -8.73
N THR A 51 -12.99 5.38 -8.90
CA THR A 51 -11.60 4.91 -8.98
C THR A 51 -10.96 5.26 -10.33
N ASP A 52 -11.73 5.33 -11.43
CA ASP A 52 -11.19 5.79 -12.71
C ASP A 52 -10.96 7.31 -12.70
N GLU A 53 -11.87 8.07 -12.08
CA GLU A 53 -11.70 9.52 -11.88
C GLU A 53 -10.43 9.82 -11.08
N LEU A 54 -10.13 9.00 -10.06
CA LEU A 54 -8.99 9.20 -9.17
C LEU A 54 -7.65 8.74 -9.76
N TYR A 55 -7.65 7.61 -10.50
CA TYR A 55 -6.42 6.98 -10.98
C TYR A 55 -6.24 7.05 -12.50
N GLY A 56 -7.29 7.34 -13.30
CA GLY A 56 -7.20 7.49 -14.75
C GLY A 56 -6.83 6.18 -15.47
N PHE A 57 -7.49 5.08 -15.13
CA PHE A 57 -7.24 3.78 -15.79
C PHE A 57 -7.48 3.83 -17.29
N SER A 58 -8.54 4.52 -17.72
CA SER A 58 -8.86 4.72 -19.14
C SER A 58 -7.73 5.37 -19.93
N GLY A 59 -6.90 6.21 -19.26
CA GLY A 59 -5.73 6.86 -19.85
C GLY A 59 -4.46 6.01 -19.86
N SER A 60 -4.48 4.80 -19.26
CA SER A 60 -3.31 3.91 -19.15
C SER A 60 -3.20 2.88 -20.28
N GLY A 61 -4.03 2.97 -21.32
CA GLY A 61 -4.11 1.97 -22.38
C GLY A 61 -5.06 0.81 -22.07
N ALA A 62 -5.64 0.77 -20.89
CA ALA A 62 -6.65 -0.20 -20.49
C ALA A 62 -8.07 0.31 -20.76
N ARG A 63 -9.02 -0.61 -20.95
CA ARG A 63 -10.44 -0.29 -20.93
C ARG A 63 -10.92 -0.25 -19.49
N PHE A 64 -11.67 0.78 -19.10
CA PHE A 64 -12.33 0.79 -17.79
C PHE A 64 -13.80 0.37 -17.93
N GLN A 65 -14.24 -0.51 -17.02
CA GLN A 65 -15.63 -0.93 -16.90
C GLN A 65 -16.10 -0.66 -15.46
N PRO A 66 -17.05 0.25 -15.24
CA PRO A 66 -17.54 0.54 -13.90
C PRO A 66 -18.28 -0.68 -13.32
N VAL A 67 -17.88 -1.07 -12.13
CA VAL A 67 -18.51 -2.12 -11.32
C VAL A 67 -18.47 -1.68 -9.87
N GLU A 68 -19.62 -1.48 -9.26
CA GLU A 68 -19.72 -1.00 -7.89
C GLU A 68 -19.41 -2.11 -6.87
N ILE A 69 -18.18 -2.09 -6.35
CA ILE A 69 -17.69 -3.01 -5.31
C ILE A 69 -17.48 -2.23 -4.02
N THR A 70 -18.48 -2.27 -3.15
CA THR A 70 -18.44 -1.56 -1.87
C THR A 70 -17.57 -2.27 -0.83
N PRO A 71 -16.91 -1.55 0.11
CA PRO A 71 -16.15 -2.16 1.20
C PRO A 71 -17.02 -3.03 2.11
N THR A 72 -18.26 -2.61 2.34
CA THR A 72 -19.22 -3.36 3.17
C THR A 72 -20.07 -4.28 2.31
N PRO A 73 -20.22 -5.56 2.66
CA PRO A 73 -21.10 -6.49 1.94
C PRO A 73 -22.54 -6.03 1.91
N GLY A 74 -23.20 -6.14 0.75
CA GLY A 74 -24.62 -5.85 0.56
C GLY A 74 -25.24 -6.82 -0.43
N PRO A 75 -26.30 -7.58 -0.07
CA PRO A 75 -26.83 -8.64 -0.94
C PRO A 75 -27.23 -8.16 -2.35
N ARG A 76 -27.84 -6.97 -2.44
CA ARG A 76 -28.29 -6.41 -3.73
C ARG A 76 -27.13 -5.83 -4.54
N THR A 77 -26.25 -5.08 -3.89
CA THR A 77 -25.06 -4.48 -4.54
C THR A 77 -24.11 -5.55 -4.98
N ASP A 78 -23.87 -6.57 -4.15
CA ASP A 78 -22.97 -7.70 -4.49
C ASP A 78 -23.56 -8.54 -5.65
N ALA A 79 -24.87 -8.78 -5.68
CA ALA A 79 -25.52 -9.50 -6.79
C ALA A 79 -25.40 -8.72 -8.12
N ALA A 80 -25.58 -7.40 -8.09
CA ALA A 80 -25.40 -6.55 -9.26
C ALA A 80 -23.94 -6.59 -9.75
N ALA A 81 -22.98 -6.40 -8.83
CA ALA A 81 -21.54 -6.46 -9.15
C ALA A 81 -21.13 -7.82 -9.75
N VAL A 82 -21.62 -8.94 -9.21
CA VAL A 82 -21.39 -10.28 -9.78
C VAL A 82 -21.96 -10.40 -11.18
N GLY A 83 -23.13 -9.83 -11.46
CA GLY A 83 -23.74 -9.81 -12.79
C GLY A 83 -22.91 -9.02 -13.82
N GLU A 84 -22.33 -7.89 -13.39
CA GLU A 84 -21.45 -7.04 -14.22
C GLU A 84 -20.09 -7.71 -14.44
N LEU A 85 -19.48 -8.26 -13.39
CA LEU A 85 -18.23 -9.00 -13.49
C LEU A 85 -18.35 -10.23 -14.42
N ARG A 86 -19.46 -10.98 -14.36
CA ARG A 86 -19.71 -12.09 -15.29
C ARG A 86 -19.69 -11.65 -16.75
N ARG A 87 -20.23 -10.47 -17.06
CA ARG A 87 -20.18 -9.92 -18.42
C ARG A 87 -18.77 -9.52 -18.82
N ALA A 88 -18.02 -8.90 -17.90
CA ALA A 88 -16.63 -8.54 -18.13
C ALA A 88 -15.73 -9.77 -18.35
N PHE A 89 -15.99 -10.87 -17.63
CA PHE A 89 -15.19 -12.10 -17.69
C PHE A 89 -15.50 -12.99 -18.89
N ALA A 90 -16.56 -12.72 -19.66
CA ALA A 90 -17.02 -13.60 -20.74
C ALA A 90 -15.94 -13.90 -21.80
N ARG A 91 -14.96 -13.00 -22.00
CA ARG A 91 -13.86 -13.13 -22.94
C ARG A 91 -12.49 -13.06 -22.27
N ALA A 92 -12.44 -13.07 -20.94
CA ALA A 92 -11.20 -12.99 -20.20
C ALA A 92 -10.39 -14.28 -20.31
N SER A 93 -9.11 -14.17 -20.63
CA SER A 93 -8.14 -15.27 -20.54
C SER A 93 -7.80 -15.57 -19.09
N LEU A 94 -7.80 -14.54 -18.24
CA LEU A 94 -7.60 -14.62 -16.78
C LEU A 94 -8.25 -13.43 -16.06
N VAL A 95 -8.50 -13.61 -14.76
CA VAL A 95 -8.98 -12.57 -13.86
C VAL A 95 -7.95 -12.35 -12.76
N HIS A 96 -7.58 -11.09 -12.50
CA HIS A 96 -6.68 -10.72 -11.43
C HIS A 96 -7.37 -9.75 -10.46
N ALA A 97 -7.72 -10.22 -9.28
CA ALA A 97 -8.44 -9.45 -8.28
C ALA A 97 -7.48 -8.87 -7.22
N HIS A 98 -7.66 -7.58 -6.89
CA HIS A 98 -6.85 -6.86 -5.92
C HIS A 98 -7.63 -6.63 -4.62
N GLY A 99 -7.26 -7.37 -3.58
CA GLY A 99 -7.87 -7.33 -2.25
C GLY A 99 -9.08 -8.26 -2.08
N LEU A 100 -9.47 -8.46 -0.82
CA LEU A 100 -10.43 -9.51 -0.42
C LEU A 100 -11.82 -9.35 -1.06
N ARG A 101 -12.36 -8.13 -1.12
CA ARG A 101 -13.70 -7.88 -1.66
C ARG A 101 -13.78 -8.14 -3.17
N ALA A 102 -12.80 -7.62 -3.90
CA ALA A 102 -12.67 -7.88 -5.34
C ALA A 102 -12.53 -9.38 -5.62
N ALA A 103 -11.65 -10.07 -4.88
CA ALA A 103 -11.43 -11.50 -5.03
C ALA A 103 -12.68 -12.35 -4.74
N LEU A 104 -13.42 -12.01 -3.67
CA LEU A 104 -14.63 -12.76 -3.29
C LEU A 104 -15.74 -12.66 -4.35
N LEU A 105 -15.96 -11.45 -4.90
CA LEU A 105 -16.97 -11.25 -5.94
C LEU A 105 -16.53 -11.81 -7.29
N SER A 106 -15.23 -11.79 -7.59
CA SER A 106 -14.66 -12.42 -8.77
C SER A 106 -14.80 -13.97 -8.70
N ASP A 107 -14.46 -14.59 -7.57
CA ASP A 107 -14.71 -16.03 -7.36
C ASP A 107 -16.18 -16.39 -7.59
N LEU A 108 -17.10 -15.61 -7.04
CA LEU A 108 -18.53 -15.85 -7.19
C LEU A 108 -18.98 -15.69 -8.65
N ALA A 109 -18.48 -14.66 -9.36
CA ALA A 109 -18.80 -14.44 -10.76
C ALA A 109 -18.30 -15.57 -11.66
N LEU A 110 -17.05 -16.03 -11.49
CA LEU A 110 -16.46 -17.13 -12.26
C LEU A 110 -17.21 -18.44 -12.03
N ARG A 111 -17.51 -18.80 -10.78
CA ARG A 111 -18.24 -20.03 -10.44
C ARG A 111 -19.66 -20.05 -11.00
N THR A 112 -20.34 -18.91 -10.97
CA THR A 112 -21.71 -18.82 -11.53
C THR A 112 -21.72 -18.81 -13.06
N ALA A 113 -20.63 -18.38 -13.69
CA ALA A 113 -20.45 -18.48 -15.16
C ALA A 113 -20.00 -19.87 -15.60
N ARG A 114 -19.59 -20.76 -14.68
CA ARG A 114 -18.94 -22.05 -14.98
C ARG A 114 -17.74 -21.90 -15.92
N ALA A 115 -17.06 -20.78 -15.82
CA ALA A 115 -15.88 -20.48 -16.61
C ALA A 115 -14.66 -21.14 -15.99
N GLY A 116 -13.83 -21.81 -16.78
CA GLY A 116 -12.53 -22.33 -16.38
C GLY A 116 -11.42 -21.27 -16.36
N THR A 117 -11.79 -19.99 -16.32
CA THR A 117 -10.85 -18.85 -16.36
C THR A 117 -10.07 -18.76 -15.03
N PRO A 118 -8.72 -18.71 -15.08
CA PRO A 118 -7.90 -18.62 -13.88
C PRO A 118 -8.17 -17.36 -13.05
N LEU A 119 -8.12 -17.50 -11.73
CA LEU A 119 -8.24 -16.41 -10.78
C LEU A 119 -6.92 -16.19 -10.03
N VAL A 120 -6.24 -15.08 -10.32
CA VAL A 120 -5.12 -14.57 -9.54
C VAL A 120 -5.65 -13.56 -8.53
N VAL A 121 -5.09 -13.56 -7.32
CA VAL A 121 -5.47 -12.62 -6.27
C VAL A 121 -4.24 -11.95 -5.70
N THR A 122 -4.15 -10.61 -5.74
CA THR A 122 -3.15 -9.89 -4.96
C THR A 122 -3.72 -9.45 -3.61
N SER A 123 -3.10 -9.95 -2.54
CA SER A 123 -3.42 -9.56 -1.16
C SER A 123 -2.55 -8.38 -0.73
N HIS A 124 -3.20 -7.25 -0.43
CA HIS A 124 -2.54 -5.99 -0.07
C HIS A 124 -2.63 -5.64 1.42
N HIS A 125 -3.56 -6.24 2.15
CA HIS A 125 -3.85 -5.89 3.54
C HIS A 125 -4.10 -7.12 4.39
N ALA A 126 -3.57 -7.11 5.63
CA ALA A 126 -4.04 -8.01 6.67
C ALA A 126 -5.33 -7.48 7.29
N ASN A 127 -6.18 -8.40 7.69
CA ASN A 127 -7.39 -8.08 8.42
C ASN A 127 -7.07 -7.83 9.90
N LEU A 128 -7.31 -6.62 10.37
CA LEU A 128 -7.10 -6.19 11.76
C LEU A 128 -8.39 -6.22 12.61
N ALA A 129 -9.51 -6.71 12.06
CA ALA A 129 -10.77 -6.82 12.79
C ALA A 129 -10.65 -7.79 13.99
N THR A 130 -11.51 -7.60 14.97
CA THR A 130 -11.57 -8.39 16.20
C THR A 130 -12.96 -9.06 16.36
N GLY A 131 -13.09 -9.98 17.29
CA GLY A 131 -14.39 -10.57 17.64
C GLY A 131 -15.08 -11.33 16.48
N VAL A 132 -16.37 -11.09 16.30
CA VAL A 132 -17.22 -11.77 15.30
C VAL A 132 -16.83 -11.37 13.87
N GLU A 133 -16.53 -10.11 13.65
CA GLU A 133 -16.09 -9.59 12.35
C GLU A 133 -14.82 -10.33 11.86
N ARG A 134 -13.83 -10.53 12.75
CA ARG A 134 -12.63 -11.30 12.44
C ARG A 134 -12.95 -12.72 11.96
N ARG A 135 -13.94 -13.37 12.58
CA ARG A 135 -14.36 -14.74 12.18
C ARG A 135 -14.95 -14.74 10.79
N LEU A 136 -15.84 -13.79 10.50
CA LEU A 136 -16.47 -13.66 9.18
C LEU A 136 -15.44 -13.36 8.09
N LEU A 137 -14.58 -12.38 8.31
CA LEU A 137 -13.52 -12.03 7.34
C LEU A 137 -12.54 -13.20 7.13
N ARG A 138 -12.23 -13.97 8.18
CA ARG A 138 -11.39 -15.17 8.06
C ARG A 138 -12.06 -16.27 7.21
N LEU A 139 -13.38 -16.41 7.29
CA LEU A 139 -14.11 -17.35 6.42
C LEU A 139 -14.06 -16.91 4.95
N MET A 140 -14.21 -15.60 4.70
CA MET A 140 -14.10 -15.04 3.36
C MET A 140 -12.68 -15.21 2.80
N GLU A 141 -11.65 -14.89 3.58
CA GLU A 141 -10.25 -15.10 3.20
C GLU A 141 -9.96 -16.58 2.90
N ARG A 142 -10.46 -17.51 3.75
CA ARG A 142 -10.30 -18.95 3.54
C ARG A 142 -10.99 -19.42 2.26
N ARG A 143 -12.16 -18.86 1.94
CA ARG A 143 -12.84 -19.15 0.68
C ARG A 143 -12.01 -18.71 -0.52
N VAL A 144 -11.53 -17.46 -0.51
CA VAL A 144 -10.66 -16.94 -1.57
C VAL A 144 -9.38 -17.76 -1.69
N ALA A 145 -8.73 -18.07 -0.55
CA ALA A 145 -7.50 -18.85 -0.54
C ALA A 145 -7.64 -20.22 -1.18
N LYS A 146 -8.78 -20.88 -1.00
CA LYS A 146 -9.04 -22.22 -1.55
C LYS A 146 -9.45 -22.23 -3.01
N ASN A 147 -9.94 -21.11 -3.53
CA ASN A 147 -10.55 -21.04 -4.85
C ASN A 147 -9.71 -20.26 -5.87
N ALA A 148 -8.78 -19.41 -5.40
CA ALA A 148 -7.82 -18.76 -6.29
C ALA A 148 -6.81 -19.79 -6.81
N ASP A 149 -6.49 -19.73 -8.10
CA ASP A 149 -5.43 -20.53 -8.71
C ASP A 149 -4.05 -20.10 -8.18
N LEU A 150 -3.86 -18.81 -7.93
CA LEU A 150 -2.64 -18.27 -7.34
C LEU A 150 -2.93 -17.01 -6.50
N ILE A 151 -2.24 -16.90 -5.35
CA ILE A 151 -2.27 -15.70 -4.51
C ILE A 151 -0.90 -15.03 -4.49
N LEU A 152 -0.88 -13.75 -4.84
CA LEU A 152 0.29 -12.88 -4.67
C LEU A 152 0.15 -12.10 -3.36
N GLY A 153 1.03 -12.34 -2.41
CA GLY A 153 1.10 -11.55 -1.17
C GLY A 153 2.05 -10.38 -1.34
N ALA A 154 1.61 -9.16 -1.02
CA ALA A 154 2.47 -7.96 -1.06
C ALA A 154 3.59 -7.99 0.00
N SER A 155 3.56 -8.96 0.94
CA SER A 155 4.56 -9.20 1.97
C SER A 155 4.58 -10.67 2.37
N SER A 156 5.67 -11.12 2.98
CA SER A 156 5.87 -12.53 3.35
C SER A 156 4.85 -13.03 4.39
N ASP A 157 4.39 -12.18 5.30
CA ASP A 157 3.34 -12.52 6.27
C ASP A 157 1.99 -12.76 5.59
N LEU A 158 1.67 -12.03 4.51
CA LEU A 158 0.47 -12.28 3.70
C LEU A 158 0.56 -13.60 2.93
N VAL A 159 1.73 -13.95 2.41
CA VAL A 159 1.96 -15.26 1.77
C VAL A 159 1.77 -16.39 2.79
N ALA A 160 2.40 -16.29 3.96
CA ALA A 160 2.27 -17.26 5.04
C ALA A 160 0.80 -17.40 5.49
N ARG A 161 0.07 -16.26 5.58
CA ARG A 161 -1.35 -16.24 5.89
C ARG A 161 -2.17 -16.97 4.83
N ALA A 162 -1.97 -16.68 3.54
CA ALA A 162 -2.68 -17.35 2.44
C ALA A 162 -2.49 -18.86 2.50
N ARG A 163 -1.25 -19.34 2.69
CA ARG A 163 -0.92 -20.76 2.86
C ARG A 163 -1.63 -21.37 4.07
N SER A 164 -1.64 -20.67 5.21
CA SER A 164 -2.31 -21.13 6.44
C SER A 164 -3.84 -21.23 6.29
N LEU A 165 -4.42 -20.52 5.33
CA LEU A 165 -5.84 -20.55 5.00
C LEU A 165 -6.19 -21.57 3.91
N GLY A 166 -5.19 -22.23 3.33
CA GLY A 166 -5.34 -23.33 2.39
C GLY A 166 -5.22 -22.94 0.93
N ALA A 167 -4.47 -21.86 0.62
CA ALA A 167 -4.08 -21.55 -0.75
C ALA A 167 -3.22 -22.67 -1.33
N ALA A 168 -3.55 -23.12 -2.56
CA ALA A 168 -2.79 -24.13 -3.28
C ALA A 168 -1.43 -23.57 -3.71
N ASP A 169 -1.42 -22.34 -4.21
CA ASP A 169 -0.22 -21.60 -4.55
C ASP A 169 -0.29 -20.17 -3.96
N ALA A 170 0.78 -19.79 -3.27
CA ALA A 170 0.92 -18.44 -2.75
C ALA A 170 2.38 -18.01 -2.83
N ARG A 171 2.63 -16.88 -3.51
CA ARG A 171 3.95 -16.34 -3.81
C ARG A 171 4.05 -14.89 -3.39
N LEU A 172 5.27 -14.40 -3.19
CA LEU A 172 5.52 -12.98 -2.96
C LEU A 172 5.27 -12.22 -4.27
N GLY A 173 4.43 -11.20 -4.21
CA GLY A 173 4.15 -10.27 -5.31
C GLY A 173 4.28 -8.84 -4.79
N PRO A 174 5.52 -8.33 -4.61
CA PRO A 174 5.73 -7.04 -3.99
C PRO A 174 5.18 -5.91 -4.87
N VAL A 175 4.57 -4.95 -4.20
CA VAL A 175 4.04 -3.73 -4.82
C VAL A 175 5.16 -2.69 -4.85
N ALA A 176 5.61 -2.31 -6.05
CA ALA A 176 6.56 -1.21 -6.21
C ALA A 176 5.87 0.13 -5.90
N ALA A 177 6.56 1.02 -5.20
CA ALA A 177 6.14 2.41 -5.13
C ALA A 177 6.57 3.11 -6.42
N PRO A 178 5.69 3.91 -7.06
CA PRO A 178 6.10 4.74 -8.16
C PRO A 178 7.22 5.71 -7.70
N PRO A 179 8.07 6.18 -8.62
CA PRO A 179 9.02 7.22 -8.28
C PRO A 179 8.28 8.45 -7.73
N LEU A 180 8.88 9.12 -6.76
CA LEU A 180 8.35 10.38 -6.28
C LEU A 180 8.20 11.34 -7.47
N PRO A 181 7.06 12.03 -7.61
CA PRO A 181 6.88 13.04 -8.65
C PRO A 181 8.05 14.02 -8.64
N ALA A 182 8.49 14.46 -9.82
CA ALA A 182 9.49 15.50 -9.90
C ALA A 182 8.99 16.73 -9.11
N ALA A 183 9.88 17.38 -8.38
CA ALA A 183 9.51 18.61 -7.68
C ALA A 183 8.99 19.63 -8.71
N THR A 184 7.82 20.21 -8.44
CA THR A 184 7.23 21.24 -9.30
C THR A 184 8.01 22.56 -9.28
N ALA A 185 8.83 22.76 -8.25
CA ALA A 185 9.83 23.81 -8.11
C ALA A 185 10.96 23.32 -7.23
N GLU A 186 12.21 23.68 -7.55
CA GLU A 186 13.36 23.42 -6.67
C GLU A 186 13.26 24.32 -5.43
N ARG A 187 12.61 23.81 -4.39
CA ARG A 187 12.55 24.49 -3.09
C ARG A 187 13.69 24.01 -2.21
N SER A 188 14.42 24.95 -1.61
CA SER A 188 15.45 24.55 -0.66
C SER A 188 14.84 23.99 0.63
N ARG A 189 15.60 23.11 1.32
CA ARG A 189 15.23 22.58 2.64
C ARG A 189 14.85 23.71 3.61
N GLU A 190 15.64 24.79 3.64
CA GLU A 190 15.44 25.95 4.52
C GLU A 190 14.12 26.66 4.22
N ALA A 191 13.76 26.84 2.95
CA ALA A 191 12.52 27.48 2.55
C ALA A 191 11.30 26.68 3.01
N VAL A 192 11.33 25.35 2.80
CA VAL A 192 10.25 24.45 3.25
C VAL A 192 10.17 24.40 4.77
N ARG A 193 11.30 24.29 5.47
CA ARG A 193 11.34 24.32 6.93
C ARG A 193 10.79 25.62 7.49
N LYS A 194 11.16 26.76 6.93
CA LYS A 194 10.65 28.08 7.34
C LYS A 194 9.12 28.15 7.25
N GLU A 195 8.55 27.62 6.18
CA GLU A 195 7.09 27.54 6.03
C GLU A 195 6.47 26.61 7.08
N LEU A 196 7.00 25.40 7.25
CA LEU A 196 6.45 24.40 8.15
C LEU A 196 6.62 24.79 9.62
N LEU A 197 7.76 25.33 10.01
CA LEU A 197 8.03 25.76 11.38
C LEU A 197 7.25 27.04 11.72
N GLY A 198 7.16 27.97 10.77
CA GLY A 198 6.58 29.29 10.98
C GLY A 198 7.44 30.13 11.95
N SER A 199 6.91 31.28 12.38
CA SER A 199 7.63 32.23 13.25
C SER A 199 7.72 31.83 14.73
N LYS A 200 7.01 30.77 15.14
CA LYS A 200 6.91 30.36 16.56
C LYS A 200 7.93 29.29 16.95
N GLU A 201 8.52 28.61 15.98
CA GLU A 201 9.50 27.55 16.23
C GLU A 201 10.91 28.03 15.87
N ARG A 202 11.91 27.47 16.56
CA ARG A 202 13.32 27.68 16.22
C ARG A 202 13.61 27.04 14.85
N ALA A 203 14.43 27.68 14.05
CA ALA A 203 14.78 27.21 12.70
C ALA A 203 15.51 25.84 12.71
N ASP A 204 16.27 25.57 13.78
CA ASP A 204 17.04 24.35 14.00
C ASP A 204 16.26 23.23 14.72
N ARG A 205 14.99 23.49 15.10
CA ARG A 205 14.17 22.48 15.80
C ARG A 205 14.04 21.20 15.00
N PRO A 206 14.33 20.01 15.57
CA PRO A 206 14.15 18.74 14.88
C PRO A 206 12.69 18.55 14.43
N VAL A 207 12.51 18.07 13.21
CA VAL A 207 11.20 17.78 12.60
C VAL A 207 11.04 16.29 12.43
N VAL A 208 10.06 15.71 13.12
CA VAL A 208 9.60 14.34 12.98
C VAL A 208 8.37 14.33 12.08
N LEU A 209 8.46 13.69 10.94
CA LEU A 209 7.37 13.59 9.96
C LEU A 209 6.68 12.23 10.03
N ALA A 210 5.36 12.23 10.01
CA ALA A 210 4.55 11.04 9.77
C ALA A 210 3.53 11.32 8.67
N VAL A 211 3.38 10.39 7.72
CA VAL A 211 2.49 10.56 6.56
C VAL A 211 1.56 9.36 6.44
N GLY A 212 0.27 9.60 6.24
CA GLY A 212 -0.69 8.53 5.99
C GLY A 212 -2.13 8.91 6.31
N ARG A 213 -3.06 8.05 5.93
CA ARG A 213 -4.47 8.22 6.28
C ARG A 213 -4.65 8.20 7.80
N LEU A 214 -5.46 9.10 8.34
CA LEU A 214 -5.73 9.15 9.78
C LEU A 214 -6.77 8.09 10.16
N VAL A 215 -6.32 6.83 10.20
CA VAL A 215 -7.11 5.62 10.49
C VAL A 215 -6.45 4.79 11.59
N PRO A 216 -7.20 3.94 12.33
CA PRO A 216 -6.68 3.11 13.42
C PRO A 216 -5.47 2.24 13.06
N GLN A 217 -5.36 1.82 11.79
CA GLN A 217 -4.22 1.03 11.31
C GLN A 217 -2.90 1.80 11.41
N LYS A 218 -2.89 3.10 11.07
CA LYS A 218 -1.68 3.96 11.09
C LYS A 218 -1.27 4.34 12.50
N ASN A 219 -2.18 4.23 13.46
CA ASN A 219 -1.94 4.35 14.90
C ASN A 219 -1.13 5.59 15.30
N PHE A 220 -1.51 6.76 14.77
CA PHE A 220 -0.86 8.03 15.15
C PHE A 220 -1.03 8.37 16.64
N HIS A 221 -1.97 7.72 17.33
CA HIS A 221 -2.07 7.80 18.78
C HIS A 221 -0.81 7.31 19.49
N LEU A 222 -0.18 6.23 19.00
CA LEU A 222 1.11 5.74 19.50
C LEU A 222 2.22 6.78 19.34
N LEU A 223 2.26 7.49 18.20
CA LEU A 223 3.22 8.58 18.01
C LEU A 223 2.97 9.74 18.95
N LEU A 224 1.71 10.09 19.24
CA LEU A 224 1.39 11.13 20.22
C LEU A 224 1.71 10.68 21.67
N ASP A 225 1.53 9.39 21.99
CA ASP A 225 1.97 8.83 23.27
C ASP A 225 3.50 8.95 23.43
N ALA A 226 4.25 8.58 22.39
CA ALA A 226 5.71 8.76 22.35
C ALA A 226 6.11 10.25 22.51
N ALA A 227 5.40 11.15 21.81
CA ALA A 227 5.66 12.58 21.89
C ALA A 227 5.45 13.17 23.29
N SER A 228 4.54 12.60 24.06
CA SER A 228 4.33 13.01 25.46
C SER A 228 5.54 12.71 26.36
N GLY A 229 6.36 11.73 25.98
CA GLY A 229 7.59 11.33 26.70
C GLY A 229 8.79 12.26 26.47
N TRP A 230 8.74 13.16 25.46
CA TRP A 230 9.87 14.07 25.17
C TRP A 230 9.88 15.37 25.99
N ARG A 231 8.90 15.55 26.87
CA ARG A 231 8.79 16.76 27.69
C ARG A 231 10.01 16.98 28.57
N GLY A 232 10.48 18.23 28.59
CA GLY A 232 11.61 18.63 29.43
C GLY A 232 12.98 18.59 28.77
N GLY A 233 13.06 18.23 27.47
CA GLY A 233 14.26 18.24 26.65
C GLY A 233 14.10 19.03 25.36
N GLU A 234 14.94 18.77 24.37
CA GLU A 234 14.75 19.29 23.00
C GLU A 234 13.60 18.52 22.33
N GLU A 235 12.37 18.94 22.61
CA GLU A 235 11.18 18.35 22.00
C GLU A 235 11.16 18.59 20.48
N PRO A 236 11.16 17.53 19.65
CA PRO A 236 10.98 17.70 18.21
C PRO A 236 9.56 18.19 17.89
N LEU A 237 9.40 18.86 16.75
CA LEU A 237 8.08 19.14 16.21
C LEU A 237 7.59 17.94 15.42
N VAL A 238 6.46 17.36 15.83
CA VAL A 238 5.79 16.28 15.10
C VAL A 238 4.85 16.86 14.06
N LEU A 239 5.07 16.52 12.80
CA LEU A 239 4.19 16.88 11.67
C LEU A 239 3.50 15.63 11.16
N ILE A 240 2.16 15.63 11.16
CA ILE A 240 1.35 14.52 10.67
C ILE A 240 0.60 14.98 9.43
N ALA A 241 0.96 14.45 8.27
CA ALA A 241 0.32 14.75 6.99
C ALA A 241 -0.67 13.64 6.60
N GLY A 242 -1.91 14.03 6.36
CA GLY A 242 -2.99 13.12 5.96
C GLY A 242 -4.34 13.55 6.49
N GLU A 243 -5.36 12.80 6.06
CA GLU A 243 -6.75 12.98 6.46
C GLU A 243 -7.37 11.63 6.83
N GLY A 244 -8.45 11.65 7.57
CA GLY A 244 -9.19 10.45 7.93
C GLY A 244 -10.07 10.62 9.17
N PRO A 245 -10.83 9.58 9.53
CA PRO A 245 -11.81 9.62 10.61
C PRO A 245 -11.22 9.96 11.99
N GLU A 246 -9.94 9.67 12.23
CA GLU A 246 -9.29 9.97 13.51
C GLU A 246 -8.83 11.45 13.65
N GLN A 247 -8.99 12.29 12.61
CA GLN A 247 -8.50 13.67 12.62
C GLN A 247 -9.02 14.49 13.81
N GLY A 248 -10.31 14.35 14.15
CA GLY A 248 -10.93 15.07 15.28
C GLY A 248 -10.33 14.64 16.62
N ALA A 249 -10.17 13.32 16.83
CA ALA A 249 -9.60 12.75 18.04
C ALA A 249 -8.13 13.14 18.24
N LEU A 250 -7.32 13.05 17.18
CA LEU A 250 -5.91 13.45 17.20
C LEU A 250 -5.74 14.94 17.49
N ARG A 251 -6.56 15.80 16.85
CA ARG A 251 -6.56 17.24 17.11
C ARG A 251 -6.94 17.56 18.56
N GLY A 252 -7.94 16.86 19.08
CA GLY A 252 -8.37 16.97 20.49
C GLY A 252 -7.23 16.64 21.45
N ARG A 253 -6.52 15.53 21.24
CA ARG A 253 -5.39 15.11 22.05
C ARG A 253 -4.24 16.12 21.99
N ILE A 254 -3.81 16.51 20.78
CA ILE A 254 -2.73 17.49 20.61
C ILE A 254 -3.00 18.76 21.44
N LYS A 255 -4.25 19.26 21.41
CA LYS A 255 -4.64 20.45 22.15
C LYS A 255 -4.71 20.22 23.66
N SER A 256 -5.40 19.18 24.12
CA SER A 256 -5.62 18.91 25.55
C SER A 256 -4.32 18.54 26.28
N GLU A 257 -3.46 17.77 25.63
CA GLU A 257 -2.19 17.33 26.16
C GLU A 257 -1.05 18.33 25.90
N LYS A 258 -1.34 19.44 25.17
CA LYS A 258 -0.37 20.48 24.77
C LYS A 258 0.87 19.91 24.08
N LEU A 259 0.67 18.93 23.20
CA LEU A 259 1.76 18.26 22.49
C LEU A 259 2.34 19.17 21.39
N ARG A 260 3.65 19.10 21.18
CA ARG A 260 4.32 19.80 20.09
C ARG A 260 4.13 19.02 18.80
N ALA A 261 2.89 18.98 18.34
CA ALA A 261 2.46 18.27 17.14
C ALA A 261 1.48 19.10 16.33
N ARG A 262 1.46 18.89 15.00
CA ARG A 262 0.52 19.56 14.09
C ARG A 262 -0.01 18.56 13.07
N LEU A 263 -1.32 18.64 12.79
CA LEU A 263 -1.95 17.96 11.66
C LEU A 263 -1.91 18.90 10.45
N LEU A 264 -1.27 18.46 9.37
CA LEU A 264 -1.09 19.25 8.15
C LEU A 264 -2.27 19.11 7.17
N GLY A 265 -3.21 18.16 7.42
CA GLY A 265 -4.24 17.78 6.46
C GLY A 265 -3.65 17.01 5.28
N ARG A 266 -4.43 16.86 4.22
CA ARG A 266 -3.99 16.22 2.98
C ARG A 266 -2.91 17.07 2.30
N ARG A 267 -1.79 16.42 1.94
CA ARG A 267 -0.66 17.05 1.25
C ARG A 267 -0.34 16.27 -0.01
N SER A 268 -0.06 16.98 -1.09
CA SER A 268 0.43 16.42 -2.36
C SER A 268 1.95 16.59 -2.54
N ASP A 269 2.57 17.39 -1.71
CA ASP A 269 3.99 17.76 -1.70
C ASP A 269 4.80 16.92 -0.70
N VAL A 270 4.55 15.61 -0.64
CA VAL A 270 5.24 14.70 0.30
C VAL A 270 6.76 14.75 0.15
N ARG A 271 7.27 14.91 -1.08
CA ARG A 271 8.70 15.07 -1.34
C ARG A 271 9.30 16.29 -0.60
N GLU A 272 8.60 17.41 -0.58
CA GLU A 272 9.03 18.62 0.11
C GLU A 272 8.98 18.43 1.62
N LEU A 273 7.94 17.76 2.13
CA LEU A 273 7.86 17.38 3.54
C LEU A 273 9.03 16.49 3.96
N LEU A 274 9.38 15.50 3.14
CA LEU A 274 10.55 14.63 3.38
C LEU A 274 11.85 15.44 3.37
N LEU A 275 12.01 16.35 2.43
CA LEU A 275 13.19 17.24 2.37
C LEU A 275 13.35 18.07 3.65
N ALA A 276 12.24 18.51 4.26
CA ALA A 276 12.25 19.30 5.48
C ALA A 276 12.45 18.48 6.77
N ALA A 277 12.15 17.19 6.74
CA ALA A 277 12.20 16.31 7.89
C ALA A 277 13.65 15.95 8.29
N ASP A 278 13.85 15.70 9.58
CA ASP A 278 15.07 15.12 10.14
C ASP A 278 14.89 13.61 10.38
N LEU A 279 13.64 13.18 10.52
CA LEU A 279 13.27 11.79 10.77
C LEU A 279 11.84 11.53 10.31
N VAL A 280 11.59 10.37 9.73
CA VAL A 280 10.24 9.86 9.47
C VAL A 280 9.87 8.80 10.51
N VAL A 281 8.61 8.81 10.97
CA VAL A 281 8.09 7.80 11.88
C VAL A 281 6.90 7.08 11.25
N ILE A 282 6.92 5.74 11.33
CA ILE A 282 5.78 4.88 10.99
C ILE A 282 5.38 4.12 12.26
N SER A 283 4.23 4.50 12.84
CA SER A 283 3.69 3.94 14.10
C SER A 283 2.61 2.88 13.90
N SER A 284 2.50 2.34 12.70
CA SER A 284 1.40 1.49 12.25
C SER A 284 1.26 0.20 13.05
N ARG A 285 0.03 -0.31 13.13
CA ARG A 285 -0.29 -1.65 13.70
C ARG A 285 0.02 -2.76 12.70
N TRP A 286 0.03 -2.45 11.42
CA TRP A 286 0.37 -3.37 10.34
C TRP A 286 0.59 -2.61 9.02
N GLU A 287 1.57 -3.06 8.24
CA GLU A 287 1.90 -2.59 6.89
C GLU A 287 2.32 -3.78 6.02
N ALA A 288 1.95 -3.78 4.75
CA ALA A 288 2.59 -4.67 3.78
C ALA A 288 3.87 -4.04 3.23
N ARG A 289 3.74 -3.25 2.16
CA ARG A 289 4.83 -2.44 1.59
C ARG A 289 4.45 -0.97 1.70
N SER A 290 4.85 -0.36 2.80
CA SER A 290 4.56 1.04 3.07
C SER A 290 5.17 1.94 2.01
N LEU A 291 4.34 2.69 1.26
CA LEU A 291 4.81 3.66 0.28
C LEU A 291 5.65 4.74 0.97
N VAL A 292 5.23 5.21 2.14
CA VAL A 292 5.94 6.24 2.91
C VAL A 292 7.33 5.76 3.36
N ALA A 293 7.48 4.48 3.74
CA ALA A 293 8.79 3.91 4.03
C ALA A 293 9.68 3.93 2.79
N GLN A 294 9.15 3.51 1.64
CA GLN A 294 9.89 3.51 0.38
C GLN A 294 10.27 4.95 -0.05
N GLU A 295 9.37 5.90 0.11
CA GLU A 295 9.62 7.31 -0.20
C GLU A 295 10.69 7.92 0.73
N ALA A 296 10.62 7.65 2.04
CA ALA A 296 11.58 8.13 3.02
C ALA A 296 13.00 7.56 2.76
N LEU A 297 13.11 6.23 2.54
CA LEU A 297 14.39 5.61 2.29
C LEU A 297 15.02 6.08 0.96
N ARG A 298 14.23 6.20 -0.11
CA ARG A 298 14.69 6.75 -1.40
C ARG A 298 15.16 8.20 -1.29
N ALA A 299 14.51 8.98 -0.42
CA ALA A 299 14.89 10.37 -0.16
C ALA A 299 16.09 10.50 0.79
N GLY A 300 16.63 9.40 1.31
CA GLY A 300 17.71 9.42 2.30
C GLY A 300 17.29 10.06 3.63
N VAL A 301 16.01 9.95 4.02
CA VAL A 301 15.54 10.45 5.30
C VAL A 301 15.52 9.31 6.31
N PRO A 302 16.19 9.44 7.46
CA PRO A 302 16.18 8.43 8.52
C PRO A 302 14.76 7.99 8.90
N LEU A 303 14.58 6.71 9.16
CA LEU A 303 13.28 6.11 9.45
C LEU A 303 13.31 5.35 10.79
N VAL A 304 12.32 5.63 11.64
CA VAL A 304 11.97 4.79 12.79
C VAL A 304 10.58 4.20 12.54
N ALA A 305 10.44 2.89 12.64
CA ALA A 305 9.18 2.22 12.32
C ALA A 305 8.85 1.10 13.30
N THR A 306 7.56 0.82 13.49
CA THR A 306 7.12 -0.39 14.19
C THR A 306 7.45 -1.64 13.38
N ALA A 307 7.95 -2.69 14.04
CA ALA A 307 8.29 -3.98 13.42
C ALA A 307 7.01 -4.80 13.12
N VAL A 308 6.26 -4.44 12.07
CA VAL A 308 4.97 -5.04 11.73
C VAL A 308 4.87 -5.44 10.26
N GLY A 309 4.18 -6.55 9.99
CA GLY A 309 3.90 -7.04 8.63
C GLY A 309 5.16 -7.15 7.79
N GLY A 310 5.16 -6.54 6.61
CA GLY A 310 6.28 -6.53 5.68
C GLY A 310 7.31 -5.41 5.91
N LEU A 311 7.15 -4.54 6.92
CA LEU A 311 8.11 -3.46 7.18
C LEU A 311 9.53 -3.97 7.45
N PRO A 312 9.75 -5.02 8.29
CA PRO A 312 11.11 -5.51 8.54
C PRO A 312 11.83 -5.96 7.27
N GLU A 313 11.15 -6.69 6.38
CA GLU A 313 11.75 -7.14 5.11
C GLU A 313 11.94 -5.99 4.11
N LEU A 314 11.08 -4.97 4.17
CA LEU A 314 11.15 -3.81 3.29
C LEU A 314 12.35 -2.92 3.62
N VAL A 315 12.57 -2.64 4.91
CA VAL A 315 13.57 -1.64 5.32
C VAL A 315 14.94 -2.23 5.67
N GLY A 316 15.01 -3.53 5.95
CA GLY A 316 16.27 -4.17 6.37
C GLY A 316 16.94 -3.41 7.52
N ASP A 317 18.23 -3.17 7.39
CA ASP A 317 19.03 -2.42 8.37
C ASP A 317 19.02 -0.89 8.13
N ALA A 318 18.32 -0.42 7.09
CA ALA A 318 18.25 1.00 6.73
C ALA A 318 17.25 1.81 7.57
N ALA A 319 16.65 1.19 8.60
CA ALA A 319 15.75 1.85 9.54
C ALA A 319 15.92 1.31 10.96
N VAL A 320 15.44 2.07 11.94
CA VAL A 320 15.34 1.57 13.32
C VAL A 320 13.95 0.99 13.52
N LEU A 321 13.89 -0.29 13.88
CA LEU A 321 12.64 -1.00 14.14
C LEU A 321 12.38 -1.09 15.66
N VAL A 322 11.13 -0.80 16.05
CA VAL A 322 10.67 -0.87 17.44
C VAL A 322 9.49 -1.84 17.59
N PRO A 323 9.28 -2.42 18.79
CA PRO A 323 8.09 -3.24 19.05
C PRO A 323 6.79 -2.48 18.79
N PRO A 324 5.76 -3.11 18.18
CA PRO A 324 4.46 -2.47 17.98
C PRO A 324 3.74 -2.21 19.31
N GLY A 325 3.09 -1.05 19.41
CA GLY A 325 2.30 -0.68 20.59
C GLY A 325 3.13 -0.23 21.79
N ASP A 326 4.44 -0.06 21.65
CA ASP A 326 5.33 0.42 22.72
C ASP A 326 5.73 1.89 22.48
N PRO A 327 5.06 2.86 23.12
CA PRO A 327 5.36 4.28 22.96
C PRO A 327 6.72 4.65 23.59
N THR A 328 7.15 3.93 24.63
CA THR A 328 8.44 4.18 25.29
C THR A 328 9.60 3.79 24.39
N ALA A 329 9.54 2.62 23.76
CA ALA A 329 10.54 2.19 22.79
C ALA A 329 10.57 3.13 21.59
N LEU A 330 9.40 3.58 21.09
CA LEU A 330 9.32 4.53 19.98
C LEU A 330 9.94 5.88 20.36
N ALA A 331 9.62 6.41 21.54
CA ALA A 331 10.19 7.67 22.03
C ALA A 331 11.71 7.59 22.19
N ALA A 332 12.21 6.50 22.79
CA ALA A 332 13.65 6.28 22.98
C ALA A 332 14.40 6.17 21.63
N ALA A 333 13.86 5.42 20.67
CA ALA A 333 14.47 5.27 19.35
C ALA A 333 14.53 6.60 18.59
N VAL A 334 13.44 7.38 18.59
CA VAL A 334 13.41 8.71 17.97
C VAL A 334 14.43 9.64 18.62
N SER A 335 14.48 9.69 19.97
CA SER A 335 15.44 10.52 20.70
C SER A 335 16.89 10.12 20.40
N ALA A 336 17.19 8.83 20.38
CA ALA A 336 18.53 8.34 20.09
C ALA A 336 18.99 8.72 18.68
N VAL A 337 18.13 8.54 17.66
CA VAL A 337 18.46 8.92 16.29
C VAL A 337 18.62 10.44 16.15
N LEU A 338 17.76 11.24 16.77
CA LEU A 338 17.86 12.70 16.70
C LEU A 338 19.10 13.26 17.44
N ALA A 339 19.56 12.60 18.49
CA ALA A 339 20.73 13.03 19.25
C ALA A 339 22.07 12.66 18.59
N ASP A 340 22.09 11.63 17.73
CA ASP A 340 23.31 11.11 17.09
C ASP A 340 23.35 11.46 15.62
N GLU A 341 24.16 12.46 15.25
CA GLU A 341 24.32 12.92 13.87
C GLU A 341 24.98 11.84 13.00
N GLY A 342 25.95 11.08 13.55
CA GLY A 342 26.58 9.97 12.85
C GLY A 342 25.58 8.90 12.48
N ARG A 343 24.73 8.48 13.43
CA ARG A 343 23.67 7.51 13.19
C ARG A 343 22.64 8.01 12.19
N ARG A 344 22.27 9.28 12.22
CA ARG A 344 21.38 9.86 11.20
C ARG A 344 22.01 9.79 9.81
N ALA A 345 23.28 10.15 9.70
CA ALA A 345 24.01 10.08 8.43
C ALA A 345 24.12 8.64 7.88
N GLU A 346 24.39 7.66 8.74
CA GLU A 346 24.41 6.24 8.38
C GLU A 346 23.06 5.78 7.82
N LEU A 347 21.95 6.06 8.54
CA LEU A 347 20.60 5.69 8.09
C LEU A 347 20.22 6.39 6.80
N ALA A 348 20.57 7.67 6.65
CA ALA A 348 20.33 8.44 5.45
C ALA A 348 21.06 7.87 4.23
N ALA A 349 22.29 7.38 4.40
CA ALA A 349 23.07 6.73 3.35
C ALA A 349 22.55 5.31 3.05
N ALA A 350 22.16 4.55 4.06
CA ALA A 350 21.66 3.18 3.90
C ALA A 350 20.30 3.12 3.19
N GLY A 351 19.45 4.13 3.35
CA GLY A 351 18.10 4.18 2.76
C GLY A 351 18.08 3.97 1.24
N PRO A 352 18.77 4.81 0.44
CA PRO A 352 18.83 4.65 -1.01
C PRO A 352 19.42 3.30 -1.43
N VAL A 353 20.46 2.80 -0.75
CA VAL A 353 21.07 1.47 -1.02
C VAL A 353 20.04 0.36 -0.82
N GLN A 354 19.29 0.40 0.29
CA GLN A 354 18.19 -0.54 0.51
C GLN A 354 17.12 -0.44 -0.59
N ALA A 355 16.82 0.77 -1.06
CA ALA A 355 15.81 0.98 -2.10
C ALA A 355 16.20 0.37 -3.46
N GLU A 356 17.50 0.22 -3.77
CA GLU A 356 18.00 -0.44 -4.98
C GLU A 356 17.73 -1.95 -4.98
N THR A 357 17.49 -2.56 -3.81
CA THR A 357 17.16 -3.99 -3.69
C THR A 357 15.70 -4.30 -4.03
N TRP A 358 14.84 -3.29 -4.10
CA TRP A 358 13.42 -3.50 -4.35
C TRP A 358 13.12 -3.65 -5.84
N PRO A 359 12.16 -4.49 -6.21
CA PRO A 359 11.66 -4.52 -7.57
C PRO A 359 11.03 -3.17 -7.92
N ASP A 360 11.34 -2.69 -9.10
CA ASP A 360 10.69 -1.54 -9.72
C ASP A 360 9.33 -1.93 -10.37
N GLU A 361 8.68 -0.98 -11.01
CA GLU A 361 7.40 -1.21 -11.70
C GLU A 361 7.56 -2.20 -12.86
N ALA A 362 8.67 -2.13 -13.61
CA ALA A 362 8.94 -3.04 -14.72
C ALA A 362 9.14 -4.49 -14.25
N ALA A 363 9.92 -4.69 -13.19
CA ALA A 363 10.11 -6.00 -12.56
C ALA A 363 8.79 -6.56 -12.00
N THR A 364 7.94 -5.71 -11.42
CA THR A 364 6.62 -6.11 -10.93
C THR A 364 5.73 -6.57 -12.08
N VAL A 365 5.70 -5.85 -13.20
CA VAL A 365 4.94 -6.22 -14.40
C VAL A 365 5.47 -7.52 -14.99
N ALA A 366 6.79 -7.67 -15.12
CA ALA A 366 7.41 -8.89 -15.64
C ALA A 366 7.06 -10.13 -14.81
N GLN A 367 7.06 -9.99 -13.48
CA GLN A 367 6.65 -11.07 -12.58
C GLN A 367 5.18 -11.47 -12.79
N VAL A 368 4.29 -10.48 -12.94
CA VAL A 368 2.87 -10.73 -13.17
C VAL A 368 2.65 -11.38 -14.54
N LEU A 369 3.36 -10.95 -15.58
CA LEU A 369 3.33 -11.57 -16.90
C LEU A 369 3.75 -13.04 -16.83
N SER A 370 4.85 -13.35 -16.15
CA SER A 370 5.29 -14.73 -15.95
C SER A 370 4.22 -15.61 -15.28
N VAL A 371 3.50 -15.06 -14.29
CA VAL A 371 2.38 -15.75 -13.64
C VAL A 371 1.21 -15.97 -14.64
N TYR A 372 0.92 -14.99 -15.47
CA TYR A 372 -0.16 -15.10 -16.45
C TYR A 372 0.16 -16.15 -17.51
N ASP A 373 1.40 -16.16 -18.02
CA ASP A 373 1.86 -17.15 -19.00
C ASP A 373 1.78 -18.57 -18.43
N GLU A 374 2.20 -18.76 -17.16
CA GLU A 374 2.11 -20.05 -16.46
C GLU A 374 0.66 -20.54 -16.38
N LEU A 375 -0.28 -19.66 -16.03
CA LEU A 375 -1.69 -20.06 -15.83
C LEU A 375 -2.47 -20.19 -17.14
N THR A 376 -2.06 -19.53 -18.23
CA THR A 376 -2.76 -19.56 -19.52
C THR A 376 -2.08 -20.42 -20.56
N GLY A 377 -0.79 -20.70 -20.44
CA GLY A 377 -0.01 -21.52 -21.37
C GLY A 377 -0.14 -23.05 -21.16
N GLU A 378 -0.61 -23.48 -19.99
CA GLU A 378 -0.76 -24.89 -19.62
C GLU A 378 -2.15 -25.49 -19.98
N ARG A 379 -2.99 -24.75 -20.75
CA ARG A 379 -4.36 -25.21 -21.08
C ARG A 379 -4.57 -25.45 -22.56
#